data_28d9475c86e7b962aa76493313f8048c
#
_entry.id   28d9475c86e7b962aa76493313f8048c
#
_cell.length_a   1.000
_cell.length_b   1.000
_cell.length_c   1.000
_cell.angle_alpha   90.00
_cell.angle_beta   90.00
_cell.angle_gamma   90.00
#
_symmetry.space_group_name_H-M   'P 1'
#
loop_
_entity.id
_entity.type
_entity.pdbx_description
1 polymer ?
#
loop_
_entity_poly.entity_id
_entity_poly.type
_entity_poly.pdbx_seq_one_letter_code
_entity_poly.pdbx_strand_id
1 'polypeptide(L)'
;MVVLFLLAGCIPSGRPEGGRQSYRPSPGETAMCLSDLSAAGVRFRTVPDRVTGPGCGQFGTVQLTDIGVPVSGLGAMRCGAARAFATWVREDVAPAARRDLGSGLARVETFGTYACRNVVGSTASAERRSGHALANAVDVGGFRLADGRRISVLADWNGQDERTRDFLHTMRRAACRRFGTVLSPDYNAAHADHLHLEDDRAGFCR
;
A
#
# COMPACT_ATOMS: atom_id res chain seq x y z
N MET A 1 46.78 -5.87 -55.11
CA MET A 1 46.66 -5.21 -53.81
C MET A 1 45.19 -4.83 -53.63
N VAL A 2 44.42 -5.63 -52.88
CA VAL A 2 42.98 -5.42 -52.68
C VAL A 2 42.84 -4.79 -51.27
N VAL A 3 42.34 -3.56 -51.23
CA VAL A 3 42.08 -2.84 -49.96
C VAL A 3 40.67 -3.13 -49.52
N LEU A 4 40.54 -3.86 -48.40
CA LEU A 4 39.26 -4.19 -47.78
C LEU A 4 38.84 -3.06 -46.82
N PHE A 5 37.81 -2.29 -47.16
CA PHE A 5 37.18 -1.32 -46.29
C PHE A 5 36.27 -2.02 -45.30
N LEU A 6 36.66 -2.04 -44.03
CA LEU A 6 35.79 -2.42 -42.91
C LEU A 6 34.88 -1.25 -42.57
N LEU A 7 33.60 -1.35 -42.87
CA LEU A 7 32.57 -0.42 -42.38
C LEU A 7 32.23 -0.79 -40.93
N ALA A 8 32.70 0.01 -39.96
CA ALA A 8 32.26 -0.06 -38.59
C ALA A 8 30.86 0.53 -38.48
N GLY A 9 29.84 -0.31 -38.42
CA GLY A 9 28.48 0.12 -38.12
C GLY A 9 28.35 0.49 -36.65
N CYS A 10 28.12 1.77 -36.35
CA CYS A 10 27.69 2.23 -35.01
C CYS A 10 26.27 1.70 -34.77
N ILE A 11 26.14 0.71 -33.89
CA ILE A 11 24.84 0.31 -33.35
C ILE A 11 24.46 1.36 -32.31
N PRO A 12 23.37 2.15 -32.46
CA PRO A 12 22.90 3.02 -31.42
C PRO A 12 22.39 2.14 -30.28
N SER A 13 23.09 2.15 -29.16
CA SER A 13 22.59 1.59 -27.90
C SER A 13 21.46 2.47 -27.36
N GLY A 14 20.28 2.32 -27.93
CA GLY A 14 19.06 2.84 -27.36
C GLY A 14 18.82 2.13 -26.03
N ARG A 15 19.17 2.78 -24.92
CA ARG A 15 18.59 2.40 -23.63
C ARG A 15 17.09 2.47 -23.81
N PRO A 16 16.33 1.39 -23.50
CA PRO A 16 14.90 1.53 -23.42
C PRO A 16 14.61 2.56 -22.34
N GLU A 17 13.99 3.68 -22.70
CA GLU A 17 13.39 4.59 -21.74
C GLU A 17 12.39 3.74 -20.93
N GLY A 18 12.81 3.40 -19.71
CA GLY A 18 12.01 2.63 -18.77
C GLY A 18 10.89 3.50 -18.22
N GLY A 19 9.89 3.77 -19.03
CA GLY A 19 8.56 4.01 -18.51
C GLY A 19 8.24 2.82 -17.63
N ARG A 20 8.05 3.02 -16.30
CA ARG A 20 7.54 1.98 -15.42
C ARG A 20 6.26 1.46 -16.04
N GLN A 21 6.37 0.36 -16.79
CA GLN A 21 5.21 -0.40 -17.22
C GLN A 21 4.37 -0.63 -15.98
N SER A 22 3.09 -0.25 -16.08
CA SER A 22 2.12 -0.56 -15.05
C SER A 22 2.24 -2.05 -14.73
N TYR A 23 2.87 -2.39 -13.59
CA TYR A 23 3.11 -3.77 -13.23
C TYR A 23 1.77 -4.50 -13.17
N ARG A 24 1.54 -5.36 -14.10
CA ARG A 24 0.38 -6.25 -14.14
C ARG A 24 0.86 -7.60 -13.62
N PRO A 25 0.31 -8.10 -12.48
CA PRO A 25 0.71 -9.41 -11.97
C PRO A 25 0.38 -10.48 -12.99
N SER A 26 1.21 -11.50 -13.09
CA SER A 26 0.91 -12.67 -13.91
C SER A 26 -0.27 -13.45 -13.34
N PRO A 27 -0.97 -14.25 -14.16
CA PRO A 27 -2.02 -15.12 -13.67
C PRO A 27 -1.57 -16.05 -12.53
N GLY A 28 -0.33 -16.57 -12.61
CA GLY A 28 0.25 -17.43 -11.58
C GLY A 28 0.49 -16.71 -10.26
N GLU A 29 1.05 -15.49 -10.29
CA GLU A 29 1.23 -14.67 -9.09
C GLU A 29 -0.12 -14.34 -8.44
N THR A 30 -1.12 -14.02 -9.26
CA THR A 30 -2.47 -13.75 -8.76
C THR A 30 -3.07 -15.01 -8.11
N ALA A 31 -3.00 -16.16 -8.76
CA ALA A 31 -3.54 -17.41 -8.23
C ALA A 31 -2.87 -17.83 -6.90
N MET A 32 -1.56 -17.71 -6.79
CA MET A 32 -0.83 -17.97 -5.53
C MET A 32 -1.29 -17.02 -4.42
N CYS A 33 -1.40 -15.73 -4.71
CA CYS A 33 -1.85 -14.75 -3.72
C CYS A 33 -3.29 -15.01 -3.24
N LEU A 34 -4.21 -15.39 -4.13
CA LEU A 34 -5.58 -15.76 -3.75
C LEU A 34 -5.62 -17.00 -2.87
N SER A 35 -4.77 -17.99 -3.16
CA SER A 35 -4.59 -19.17 -2.33
C SER A 35 -4.09 -18.82 -0.93
N ASP A 36 -3.08 -17.94 -0.84
CA ASP A 36 -2.51 -17.47 0.44
C ASP A 36 -3.56 -16.74 1.29
N LEU A 37 -4.36 -15.84 0.68
CA LEU A 37 -5.45 -15.14 1.37
C LEU A 37 -6.50 -16.13 1.92
N SER A 38 -6.87 -17.13 1.10
CA SER A 38 -7.82 -18.16 1.51
C SER A 38 -7.26 -19.02 2.64
N ALA A 39 -6.02 -19.46 2.54
CA ALA A 39 -5.34 -20.24 3.58
C ALA A 39 -5.21 -19.47 4.90
N ALA A 40 -5.05 -18.16 4.83
CA ALA A 40 -5.06 -17.27 6.00
C ALA A 40 -6.47 -17.04 6.59
N GLY A 41 -7.53 -17.63 6.03
CA GLY A 41 -8.91 -17.45 6.48
C GLY A 41 -9.46 -16.04 6.23
N VAL A 42 -8.90 -15.33 5.27
CA VAL A 42 -9.39 -14.01 4.83
C VAL A 42 -10.52 -14.23 3.82
N ARG A 43 -11.64 -13.54 3.99
CA ARG A 43 -12.73 -13.56 3.02
C ARG A 43 -12.62 -12.39 2.06
N PHE A 44 -12.78 -12.69 0.79
CA PHE A 44 -12.70 -11.69 -0.29
C PHE A 44 -13.54 -12.13 -1.49
N ARG A 45 -13.74 -11.20 -2.42
CA ARG A 45 -14.21 -11.47 -3.78
C ARG A 45 -13.20 -10.93 -4.77
N THR A 46 -12.99 -11.60 -5.88
CA THR A 46 -12.16 -11.10 -6.99
C THR A 46 -12.89 -9.96 -7.71
N VAL A 47 -12.13 -9.03 -8.24
CA VAL A 47 -12.64 -7.92 -9.03
C VAL A 47 -12.07 -8.05 -10.45
N PRO A 48 -12.90 -7.93 -11.50
CA PRO A 48 -12.42 -8.00 -12.88
C PRO A 48 -11.34 -6.97 -13.17
N ASP A 49 -10.33 -7.38 -13.94
CA ASP A 49 -9.29 -6.49 -14.42
C ASP A 49 -9.87 -5.39 -15.29
N ARG A 50 -9.40 -4.16 -15.07
CA ARG A 50 -9.81 -3.02 -15.90
C ARG A 50 -8.71 -1.97 -16.03
N VAL A 51 -8.59 -1.39 -17.20
CA VAL A 51 -7.86 -0.14 -17.45
C VAL A 51 -8.82 1.02 -17.19
N THR A 52 -8.37 2.04 -16.46
CA THR A 52 -9.21 3.18 -16.08
C THR A 52 -8.65 4.50 -16.61
N GLY A 53 -7.46 4.49 -17.20
CA GLY A 53 -6.81 5.63 -17.82
C GLY A 53 -5.33 5.35 -18.09
N PRO A 54 -4.62 6.30 -18.72
CA PRO A 54 -3.18 6.15 -18.97
C PRO A 54 -2.41 5.94 -17.66
N GLY A 55 -1.74 4.78 -17.54
CA GLY A 55 -1.00 4.39 -16.34
C GLY A 55 -1.86 4.08 -15.11
N CYS A 56 -3.18 3.93 -15.27
CA CYS A 56 -4.13 3.60 -14.22
C CYS A 56 -4.88 2.31 -14.54
N GLY A 57 -5.10 1.48 -13.52
CA GLY A 57 -5.86 0.25 -13.68
C GLY A 57 -5.96 -0.57 -12.41
N GLN A 58 -6.84 -1.53 -12.43
CA GLN A 58 -7.02 -2.52 -11.37
C GLN A 58 -6.76 -3.89 -11.99
N PHE A 59 -5.69 -4.56 -11.56
CA PHE A 59 -5.24 -5.84 -12.11
C PHE A 59 -4.91 -6.80 -10.98
N GLY A 60 -5.47 -8.01 -11.03
CA GLY A 60 -5.34 -8.99 -9.96
C GLY A 60 -5.83 -8.44 -8.62
N THR A 61 -6.95 -7.70 -8.64
CA THR A 61 -7.50 -7.03 -7.46
C THR A 61 -8.57 -7.88 -6.77
N VAL A 62 -8.67 -7.69 -5.46
CA VAL A 62 -9.69 -8.28 -4.61
C VAL A 62 -10.38 -7.20 -3.78
N GLN A 63 -11.63 -7.42 -3.46
CA GLN A 63 -12.34 -6.71 -2.41
C GLN A 63 -12.34 -7.58 -1.16
N LEU A 64 -11.64 -7.15 -0.12
CA LEU A 64 -11.69 -7.82 1.18
C LEU A 64 -13.10 -7.65 1.78
N THR A 65 -13.68 -8.73 2.27
CA THR A 65 -15.03 -8.74 2.89
C THR A 65 -14.99 -9.08 4.37
N ASP A 66 -13.98 -9.85 4.80
CA ASP A 66 -13.78 -10.15 6.22
C ASP A 66 -12.29 -10.51 6.45
N ILE A 67 -11.65 -9.75 7.30
CA ILE A 67 -10.27 -9.99 7.76
C ILE A 67 -10.20 -10.27 9.28
N GLY A 68 -11.34 -10.52 9.91
CA GLY A 68 -11.44 -10.69 11.37
C GLY A 68 -11.59 -9.38 12.14
N VAL A 69 -11.46 -8.24 11.50
CA VAL A 69 -11.68 -6.88 12.04
C VAL A 69 -12.42 -6.06 10.99
N PRO A 70 -13.50 -5.35 11.34
CA PRO A 70 -14.18 -4.43 10.43
C PRO A 70 -13.24 -3.35 9.90
N VAL A 71 -13.36 -3.04 8.61
CA VAL A 71 -12.62 -1.95 7.96
C VAL A 71 -13.60 -1.03 7.24
N SER A 72 -13.53 0.26 7.49
CA SER A 72 -14.32 1.26 6.78
C SER A 72 -13.49 1.95 5.70
N GLY A 73 -14.15 2.35 4.59
CA GLY A 73 -13.51 3.07 3.48
C GLY A 73 -12.65 2.20 2.56
N LEU A 74 -12.57 0.88 2.78
CA LEU A 74 -11.71 0.00 2.00
C LEU A 74 -12.31 -0.32 0.63
N GLY A 75 -11.65 0.11 -0.43
CA GLY A 75 -11.95 -0.26 -1.81
C GLY A 75 -11.29 -1.58 -2.23
N ALA A 76 -11.49 -1.96 -3.49
CA ALA A 76 -10.73 -3.06 -4.08
C ALA A 76 -9.25 -2.70 -4.15
N MET A 77 -8.39 -3.69 -3.92
CA MET A 77 -6.95 -3.51 -3.92
C MET A 77 -6.25 -4.72 -4.53
N ARG A 78 -5.03 -4.52 -5.01
CA ARG A 78 -4.20 -5.59 -5.55
C ARG A 78 -4.03 -6.69 -4.50
N CYS A 79 -4.04 -7.95 -4.91
CA CYS A 79 -4.04 -9.08 -3.99
C CYS A 79 -2.84 -9.06 -3.03
N GLY A 80 -1.63 -8.68 -3.49
CA GLY A 80 -0.45 -8.54 -2.63
C GLY A 80 -0.65 -7.51 -1.52
N ALA A 81 -1.13 -6.31 -1.88
CA ALA A 81 -1.45 -5.25 -0.93
C ALA A 81 -2.56 -5.69 0.05
N ALA A 82 -3.58 -6.41 -0.43
CA ALA A 82 -4.65 -6.95 0.40
C ALA A 82 -4.13 -7.95 1.43
N ARG A 83 -3.22 -8.84 1.02
CA ARG A 83 -2.56 -9.81 1.91
C ARG A 83 -1.71 -9.10 2.95
N ALA A 84 -0.85 -8.17 2.54
CA ALA A 84 -0.01 -7.40 3.46
C ALA A 84 -0.86 -6.63 4.48
N PHE A 85 -1.95 -5.99 4.02
CA PHE A 85 -2.87 -5.25 4.87
C PHE A 85 -3.61 -6.14 5.88
N ALA A 86 -4.19 -7.25 5.43
CA ALA A 86 -4.87 -8.18 6.31
C ALA A 86 -3.93 -8.77 7.38
N THR A 87 -2.71 -9.12 6.98
CA THR A 87 -1.67 -9.63 7.88
C THR A 87 -1.25 -8.57 8.89
N TRP A 88 -0.99 -7.33 8.45
CA TRP A 88 -0.65 -6.22 9.34
C TRP A 88 -1.74 -5.94 10.38
N VAL A 89 -3.01 -5.90 9.95
CA VAL A 89 -4.12 -5.66 10.88
C VAL A 89 -4.24 -6.77 11.92
N ARG A 90 -4.14 -8.04 11.50
CA ARG A 90 -4.37 -9.20 12.37
C ARG A 90 -3.21 -9.52 13.29
N GLU A 91 -1.99 -9.40 12.80
CA GLU A 91 -0.80 -9.85 13.49
C GLU A 91 -0.04 -8.72 14.21
N ASP A 92 -0.20 -7.48 13.75
CA ASP A 92 0.47 -6.34 14.38
C ASP A 92 -0.52 -5.41 15.10
N VAL A 93 -1.55 -4.88 14.39
CA VAL A 93 -2.44 -3.84 14.94
C VAL A 93 -3.34 -4.38 16.06
N ALA A 94 -4.07 -5.46 15.80
CA ALA A 94 -5.05 -5.97 16.76
C ALA A 94 -4.40 -6.49 18.06
N PRO A 95 -3.26 -7.20 18.04
CA PRO A 95 -2.55 -7.55 19.28
C PRO A 95 -1.98 -6.35 20.01
N ALA A 96 -1.42 -5.36 19.28
CA ALA A 96 -0.87 -4.15 19.89
C ALA A 96 -1.95 -3.29 20.56
N ALA A 97 -3.14 -3.16 19.97
CA ALA A 97 -4.25 -2.46 20.59
C ALA A 97 -4.60 -3.03 21.97
N ARG A 98 -4.63 -4.35 22.11
CA ARG A 98 -4.86 -5.01 23.40
C ARG A 98 -3.73 -4.80 24.38
N ARG A 99 -2.50 -4.99 23.94
CA ARG A 99 -1.30 -4.93 24.78
C ARG A 99 -0.99 -3.52 25.26
N ASP A 100 -0.99 -2.55 24.34
CA ASP A 100 -0.47 -1.20 24.57
C ASP A 100 -1.56 -0.23 25.02
N LEU A 101 -2.80 -0.44 24.55
CA LEU A 101 -3.94 0.44 24.83
C LEU A 101 -4.99 -0.18 25.75
N GLY A 102 -4.82 -1.47 26.12
CA GLY A 102 -5.72 -2.18 27.02
C GLY A 102 -7.11 -2.46 26.46
N SER A 103 -7.31 -2.32 25.14
CA SER A 103 -8.61 -2.50 24.50
C SER A 103 -8.49 -3.21 23.16
N GLY A 104 -9.51 -3.97 22.78
CA GLY A 104 -9.54 -4.65 21.46
C GLY A 104 -9.69 -3.66 20.32
N LEU A 105 -9.16 -4.03 19.14
CA LEU A 105 -9.40 -3.30 17.90
C LEU A 105 -10.82 -3.60 17.40
N ALA A 106 -11.69 -2.59 17.33
CA ALA A 106 -13.05 -2.71 16.82
C ALA A 106 -13.17 -2.39 15.35
N ARG A 107 -12.33 -1.48 14.82
CA ARG A 107 -12.35 -1.08 13.39
C ARG A 107 -11.05 -0.42 12.98
N VAL A 108 -10.66 -0.60 11.71
CA VAL A 108 -9.67 0.21 11.01
C VAL A 108 -10.41 1.21 10.11
N GLU A 109 -10.03 2.48 10.12
CA GLU A 109 -10.59 3.55 9.30
C GLU A 109 -9.62 3.88 8.16
N THR A 110 -10.04 3.71 6.90
CA THR A 110 -9.22 3.98 5.72
C THR A 110 -9.84 5.07 4.83
N PHE A 111 -9.01 5.78 4.06
CA PHE A 111 -9.43 6.80 3.09
C PHE A 111 -9.54 6.26 1.67
N GLY A 112 -9.20 4.98 1.47
CA GLY A 112 -9.35 4.31 0.19
C GLY A 112 -8.09 3.62 -0.29
N THR A 113 -8.24 2.97 -1.46
CA THR A 113 -7.20 2.11 -2.05
C THR A 113 -6.92 2.46 -3.50
N TYR A 114 -7.85 3.13 -4.18
CA TYR A 114 -7.75 3.42 -5.60
C TYR A 114 -8.06 4.89 -5.92
N ALA A 115 -7.13 5.52 -6.62
CA ALA A 115 -7.31 6.85 -7.21
C ALA A 115 -6.37 7.00 -8.41
N CYS A 116 -6.92 7.23 -9.61
CA CYS A 116 -6.13 7.49 -10.81
C CYS A 116 -5.50 8.89 -10.74
N ARG A 117 -4.37 8.99 -10.05
CA ARG A 117 -3.64 10.24 -9.85
C ARG A 117 -2.12 10.02 -9.78
N ASN A 118 -1.37 11.09 -9.94
CA ASN A 118 0.05 11.08 -9.69
C ASN A 118 0.37 11.18 -8.18
N VAL A 119 1.63 10.99 -7.84
CA VAL A 119 2.15 11.22 -6.49
C VAL A 119 1.92 12.68 -6.10
N VAL A 120 1.51 12.91 -4.84
CA VAL A 120 1.34 14.25 -4.26
C VAL A 120 2.38 14.48 -3.15
N GLY A 121 2.68 15.75 -2.86
CA GLY A 121 3.61 16.12 -1.79
C GLY A 121 5.09 15.90 -2.11
N SER A 122 5.44 15.62 -3.37
CA SER A 122 6.83 15.51 -3.82
C SER A 122 6.96 16.06 -5.25
N THR A 123 7.72 17.14 -5.44
CA THR A 123 8.00 17.70 -6.76
C THR A 123 8.82 16.74 -7.63
N ALA A 124 9.76 16.02 -7.04
CA ALA A 124 10.62 15.05 -7.74
C ALA A 124 9.82 13.82 -8.27
N SER A 125 8.63 13.59 -7.78
CA SER A 125 7.78 12.44 -8.15
C SER A 125 6.42 12.86 -8.71
N ALA A 126 6.17 14.15 -8.93
CA ALA A 126 4.87 14.70 -9.34
C ALA A 126 4.35 14.12 -10.67
N GLU A 127 5.24 13.73 -11.56
CA GLU A 127 4.91 13.10 -12.86
C GLU A 127 4.68 11.57 -12.76
N ARG A 128 5.00 10.96 -11.61
CA ARG A 128 4.87 9.52 -11.41
C ARG A 128 3.48 9.16 -10.93
N ARG A 129 2.94 8.05 -11.42
CA ARG A 129 1.69 7.49 -10.89
C ARG A 129 1.89 7.05 -9.43
N SER A 130 0.92 7.39 -8.58
CA SER A 130 0.81 6.89 -7.22
C SER A 130 0.50 5.39 -7.23
N GLY A 131 0.86 4.66 -6.18
CA GLY A 131 0.44 3.27 -5.98
C GLY A 131 -1.08 3.08 -5.99
N HIS A 132 -1.83 4.11 -5.59
CA HIS A 132 -3.29 4.12 -5.70
C HIS A 132 -3.78 4.02 -7.15
N ALA A 133 -3.04 4.52 -8.14
CA ALA A 133 -3.43 4.42 -9.55
C ALA A 133 -3.47 2.97 -10.07
N LEU A 134 -2.83 2.06 -9.34
CA LEU A 134 -2.80 0.62 -9.61
C LEU A 134 -3.52 -0.20 -8.53
N ALA A 135 -4.29 0.44 -7.65
CA ALA A 135 -4.90 -0.17 -6.47
C ALA A 135 -3.88 -0.93 -5.58
N ASN A 136 -2.63 -0.47 -5.54
CA ASN A 136 -1.52 -1.12 -4.84
C ASN A 136 -1.16 -0.43 -3.51
N ALA A 137 -2.00 0.47 -3.05
CA ALA A 137 -1.82 1.22 -1.81
C ALA A 137 -3.12 1.32 -1.02
N VAL A 138 -3.00 1.61 0.28
CA VAL A 138 -4.11 1.94 1.17
C VAL A 138 -3.69 3.05 2.12
N ASP A 139 -4.58 4.02 2.32
CA ASP A 139 -4.39 5.11 3.28
C ASP A 139 -5.19 4.82 4.55
N VAL A 140 -4.49 4.73 5.69
CA VAL A 140 -5.09 4.42 7.00
C VAL A 140 -5.13 5.70 7.85
N GLY A 141 -6.33 6.21 8.10
CA GLY A 141 -6.55 7.46 8.85
C GLY A 141 -6.71 7.24 10.37
N GLY A 142 -6.99 6.00 10.80
CA GLY A 142 -7.16 5.77 12.23
C GLY A 142 -7.75 4.41 12.61
N PHE A 143 -8.03 4.29 13.89
CA PHE A 143 -8.51 3.05 14.54
C PHE A 143 -9.61 3.35 15.54
N ARG A 144 -10.58 2.45 15.67
CA ARG A 144 -11.53 2.45 16.78
C ARG A 144 -11.29 1.26 17.68
N LEU A 145 -11.33 1.51 18.98
CA LEU A 145 -11.18 0.49 20.01
C LEU A 145 -12.54 0.01 20.48
N ALA A 146 -12.58 -1.17 21.10
CA ALA A 146 -13.80 -1.78 21.62
C ALA A 146 -14.40 -1.01 22.80
N ASP A 147 -13.59 -0.21 23.53
CA ASP A 147 -14.03 0.69 24.60
C ASP A 147 -14.59 2.04 24.09
N GLY A 148 -14.71 2.21 22.76
CA GLY A 148 -15.25 3.41 22.13
C GLY A 148 -14.23 4.50 21.79
N ARG A 149 -12.99 4.42 22.29
CA ARG A 149 -11.95 5.38 21.92
C ARG A 149 -11.67 5.34 20.41
N ARG A 150 -11.45 6.51 19.83
CA ARG A 150 -10.96 6.68 18.47
C ARG A 150 -9.53 7.17 18.50
N ILE A 151 -8.68 6.53 17.73
CA ILE A 151 -7.30 6.94 17.50
C ILE A 151 -7.21 7.46 16.07
N SER A 152 -6.75 8.70 15.93
CA SER A 152 -6.64 9.39 14.64
C SER A 152 -5.19 9.70 14.34
N VAL A 153 -4.72 9.35 13.14
CA VAL A 153 -3.36 9.71 12.72
C VAL A 153 -3.20 11.23 12.77
N LEU A 154 -4.20 12.00 12.28
CA LEU A 154 -4.13 13.46 12.28
C LEU A 154 -3.97 14.06 13.70
N ALA A 155 -4.77 13.60 14.64
CA ALA A 155 -4.85 14.22 15.96
C ALA A 155 -3.80 13.68 16.94
N ASP A 156 -3.47 12.41 16.82
CA ASP A 156 -2.75 11.68 17.87
C ASP A 156 -1.30 11.34 17.50
N TRP A 157 -0.87 11.59 16.25
CA TRP A 157 0.51 11.32 15.79
C TRP A 157 1.56 12.00 16.66
N ASN A 158 1.32 13.28 16.98
CA ASN A 158 2.11 14.08 17.89
C ASN A 158 1.29 14.48 19.15
N GLY A 159 0.25 13.69 19.47
CA GLY A 159 -0.66 13.95 20.58
C GLY A 159 -0.01 13.85 21.97
N GLN A 160 -0.70 14.39 22.98
CA GLN A 160 -0.19 14.42 24.37
C GLN A 160 -0.28 13.05 25.05
N ASP A 161 -1.21 12.18 24.65
CA ASP A 161 -1.28 10.82 25.17
C ASP A 161 -0.14 9.97 24.59
N GLU A 162 0.87 9.75 25.42
CA GLU A 162 2.07 9.02 25.06
C GLU A 162 1.76 7.59 24.58
N ARG A 163 0.82 6.90 25.22
CA ARG A 163 0.47 5.53 24.85
C ARG A 163 -0.12 5.45 23.45
N THR A 164 -1.02 6.37 23.12
CA THR A 164 -1.64 6.46 21.80
C THR A 164 -0.62 6.84 20.73
N ARG A 165 0.25 7.82 21.03
CA ARG A 165 1.34 8.22 20.15
C ARG A 165 2.29 7.05 19.86
N ASP A 166 2.76 6.37 20.90
CA ASP A 166 3.67 5.23 20.77
C ASP A 166 3.06 4.05 20.03
N PHE A 167 1.76 3.82 20.23
CA PHE A 167 1.00 2.85 19.43
C PHE A 167 1.05 3.20 17.94
N LEU A 168 0.74 4.44 17.53
CA LEU A 168 0.78 4.87 16.13
C LEU A 168 2.17 4.71 15.50
N HIS A 169 3.22 5.14 16.19
CA HIS A 169 4.60 4.97 15.73
C HIS A 169 5.01 3.49 15.64
N THR A 170 4.51 2.66 16.55
CA THR A 170 4.72 1.21 16.51
C THR A 170 4.01 0.59 15.30
N MET A 171 2.78 1.02 14.99
CA MET A 171 2.04 0.54 13.81
C MET A 171 2.73 0.95 12.52
N ARG A 172 3.30 2.16 12.43
CA ARG A 172 4.14 2.55 11.28
C ARG A 172 5.35 1.60 11.14
N ARG A 173 6.10 1.36 12.22
CA ARG A 173 7.26 0.44 12.19
C ARG A 173 6.87 -0.98 11.79
N ALA A 174 5.71 -1.45 12.23
CA ALA A 174 5.17 -2.75 11.82
C ALA A 174 4.81 -2.76 10.33
N ALA A 175 4.17 -1.70 9.84
CA ALA A 175 3.86 -1.55 8.41
C ALA A 175 5.13 -1.58 7.53
N CYS A 176 6.23 -0.96 7.97
CA CYS A 176 7.51 -0.95 7.24
C CYS A 176 8.13 -2.36 7.07
N ARG A 177 7.72 -3.34 7.87
CA ARG A 177 8.11 -4.74 7.70
C ARG A 177 7.24 -5.51 6.72
N ARG A 178 6.08 -4.98 6.37
CA ARG A 178 5.05 -5.65 5.55
C ARG A 178 4.89 -5.03 4.17
N PHE A 179 5.18 -3.73 4.05
CA PHE A 179 5.01 -2.94 2.84
C PHE A 179 6.36 -2.41 2.35
N GLY A 180 6.50 -2.21 1.06
CA GLY A 180 7.73 -1.69 0.47
C GLY A 180 7.85 -0.17 0.61
N THR A 181 6.73 0.57 0.53
CA THR A 181 6.68 2.00 0.80
C THR A 181 5.68 2.28 1.92
N VAL A 182 6.15 2.98 2.96
CA VAL A 182 5.31 3.49 4.05
C VAL A 182 5.61 4.96 4.27
N LEU A 183 4.57 5.80 4.16
CA LEU A 183 4.65 7.24 4.42
C LEU A 183 3.75 7.58 5.60
N SER A 184 4.21 8.50 6.44
CA SER A 184 3.51 8.94 7.65
C SER A 184 3.53 10.46 7.76
N PRO A 185 2.92 11.07 8.77
CA PRO A 185 3.02 12.50 9.03
C PRO A 185 4.44 13.05 9.14
N ASP A 186 5.42 12.20 9.49
CA ASP A 186 6.84 12.59 9.54
C ASP A 186 7.45 12.82 8.14
N TYR A 187 6.79 12.33 7.08
CA TYR A 187 7.33 12.46 5.73
C TYR A 187 7.06 13.83 5.11
N ASN A 188 5.80 14.26 5.07
CA ASN A 188 5.40 15.57 4.55
C ASN A 188 3.93 15.88 4.86
N ALA A 189 3.52 17.14 4.61
CA ALA A 189 2.17 17.62 4.89
C ALA A 189 1.06 16.88 4.14
N ALA A 190 1.34 16.28 2.98
CA ALA A 190 0.34 15.52 2.23
C ALA A 190 -0.05 14.20 2.93
N HIS A 191 0.70 13.77 3.94
CA HIS A 191 0.46 12.57 4.72
C HIS A 191 0.17 12.90 6.21
N ALA A 192 -0.18 14.16 6.52
CA ALA A 192 -0.41 14.60 7.90
C ALA A 192 -1.52 13.85 8.63
N ASP A 193 -2.46 13.24 7.91
CA ASP A 193 -3.68 12.65 8.45
C ASP A 193 -3.81 11.13 8.24
N HIS A 194 -2.79 10.47 7.66
CA HIS A 194 -2.84 9.04 7.39
C HIS A 194 -1.46 8.38 7.31
N LEU A 195 -1.46 7.06 7.40
CA LEU A 195 -0.36 6.20 6.98
C LEU A 195 -0.67 5.72 5.55
N HIS A 196 0.18 6.08 4.59
CA HIS A 196 0.14 5.54 3.24
C HIS A 196 0.96 4.25 3.19
N LEU A 197 0.34 3.14 2.81
CA LEU A 197 0.95 1.81 2.78
C LEU A 197 0.88 1.27 1.36
N GLU A 198 2.03 1.06 0.70
CA GLU A 198 2.12 0.58 -0.67
C GLU A 198 2.90 -0.74 -0.75
N ASP A 199 2.32 -1.75 -1.43
CA ASP A 199 2.95 -3.04 -1.67
C ASP A 199 3.85 -2.97 -2.92
N ASP A 200 5.02 -2.40 -2.73
CA ASP A 200 6.08 -2.35 -3.72
C ASP A 200 7.39 -2.93 -3.15
N ARG A 201 8.50 -2.77 -3.84
CA ARG A 201 9.82 -3.25 -3.40
C ARG A 201 10.79 -2.11 -3.12
N ALA A 202 10.29 -0.92 -2.81
CA ALA A 202 11.12 0.27 -2.68
C ALA A 202 11.97 0.30 -1.40
N GLY A 203 11.52 -0.34 -0.32
CA GLY A 203 12.17 -0.29 0.99
C GLY A 203 12.17 1.12 1.59
N PHE A 204 11.14 1.92 1.29
CA PHE A 204 11.05 3.32 1.68
C PHE A 204 10.08 3.52 2.85
N CYS A 205 10.61 3.80 4.04
CA CYS A 205 9.85 3.96 5.28
C CYS A 205 10.14 5.34 5.90
N ARG A 206 9.16 6.26 5.89
CA ARG A 206 9.27 7.63 6.41
C ARG A 206 8.04 8.04 7.23
#